data_8d0fd5cf2153169a39fd86516afae846
#
_entry.id   8d0fd5cf2153169a39fd86516afae846
#
_cell.length_a   1.000
_cell.length_b   1.000
_cell.length_c   1.000
_cell.angle_alpha   90.00
_cell.angle_beta   90.00
_cell.angle_gamma   90.00
#
_symmetry.space_group_name_H-M   'P 1'
#
loop_
_entity.id
_entity.type
_entity.pdbx_description
1 polymer ?
#
loop_
_entity_poly.entity_id
_entity_poly.type
_entity_poly.pdbx_seq_one_letter_code
_entity_poly.pdbx_strand_id
1 'polypeptide(L)'
;MMFSYQFIIGGIVFAIGIIFAYRQGYLSIKENGLRNLLFVMIPLFFYFVLQGYLQFGDFSTGPPVPFYGDSDRSPTLGAPIDYGIMVFYFLLILIIGTYFGRRQKTVKDFFFGGQRFSWWLITFSLIATTVGSYSFVKYSRVAYTYGFGSSQTYLNDWIWLPLLLFGWLPILYFSRITSIPEYFERRFDRSIRRWVTAFILIYLIGYVGVNLFTMGKVLNILLGWPIFSAAIMVASISAIYVTAGGQTSVIMTDLFQGLMLLGTGIMILFLGINYLGGLEDFWQHLPRAHKLPFPNFNEDPSFPSVGIFWQDGIANTAMFYFLNQGVIMRFLSTKSLQDGRKAIFTVILVLMPIAACVVASGGWVAKAMVHAGILPGDLQADEAFFIASDFLSRPGVF
;
A
#
# COMPACT_ATOMS: atom_id res chain seq x y z
N MET A 1 29.47 16.28 15.36
CA MET A 1 29.60 15.56 16.65
C MET A 1 28.27 15.27 17.36
N MET A 2 27.29 16.15 17.29
CA MET A 2 26.00 15.95 17.96
C MET A 2 25.16 14.79 17.35
N PHE A 3 25.30 14.48 16.07
CA PHE A 3 24.59 13.40 15.37
C PHE A 3 25.03 11.98 15.76
N SER A 4 26.30 11.80 16.18
CA SER A 4 26.78 10.49 16.63
C SER A 4 26.09 10.00 17.91
N TYR A 5 25.70 10.92 18.80
CA TYR A 5 25.04 10.57 20.06
C TYR A 5 23.58 10.12 19.86
N GLN A 6 22.86 10.70 18.92
CA GLN A 6 21.49 10.28 18.60
C GLN A 6 21.45 8.87 18.01
N PHE A 7 22.45 8.52 17.21
CA PHE A 7 22.62 7.17 16.65
C PHE A 7 22.86 6.14 17.76
N ILE A 8 23.74 6.46 18.70
CA ILE A 8 24.05 5.60 19.85
C ILE A 8 22.85 5.48 20.78
N ILE A 9 22.18 6.59 21.11
CA ILE A 9 21.00 6.59 21.98
C ILE A 9 19.85 5.79 21.34
N GLY A 10 19.57 5.99 20.06
CA GLY A 10 18.55 5.24 19.33
C GLY A 10 18.85 3.74 19.29
N GLY A 11 20.09 3.36 19.06
CA GLY A 11 20.55 1.96 19.11
C GLY A 11 20.41 1.34 20.51
N ILE A 12 20.72 2.09 21.57
CA ILE A 12 20.56 1.65 22.95
C ILE A 12 19.08 1.47 23.32
N VAL A 13 18.22 2.44 22.99
CA VAL A 13 16.78 2.36 23.25
C VAL A 13 16.16 1.16 22.51
N PHE A 14 16.58 0.92 21.27
CA PHE A 14 16.15 -0.22 20.48
C PHE A 14 16.62 -1.55 21.09
N ALA A 15 17.89 -1.65 21.52
CA ALA A 15 18.43 -2.83 22.19
C ALA A 15 17.72 -3.13 23.52
N ILE A 16 17.43 -2.09 24.31
CA ILE A 16 16.64 -2.21 25.56
C ILE A 16 15.22 -2.72 25.24
N GLY A 17 14.58 -2.20 24.19
CA GLY A 17 13.26 -2.64 23.74
C GLY A 17 13.24 -4.13 23.35
N ILE A 18 14.26 -4.61 22.63
CA ILE A 18 14.42 -6.03 22.28
C ILE A 18 14.63 -6.89 23.52
N ILE A 19 15.50 -6.47 24.44
CA ILE A 19 15.77 -7.22 25.69
C ILE A 19 14.52 -7.29 26.54
N PHE A 20 13.76 -6.20 26.63
CA PHE A 20 12.47 -6.16 27.34
C PHE A 20 11.44 -7.10 26.72
N ALA A 21 11.28 -7.06 25.40
CA ALA A 21 10.37 -7.94 24.67
C ALA A 21 10.75 -9.43 24.80
N TYR A 22 12.05 -9.74 24.83
CA TYR A 22 12.57 -11.07 25.10
C TYR A 22 12.26 -11.53 26.54
N ARG A 23 12.51 -10.68 27.55
CA ARG A 23 12.22 -10.98 28.97
C ARG A 23 10.72 -11.18 29.25
N GLN A 24 9.85 -10.47 28.54
CA GLN A 24 8.39 -10.59 28.68
C GLN A 24 7.82 -11.78 27.87
N GLY A 25 8.66 -12.60 27.24
CA GLY A 25 8.23 -13.77 26.46
C GLY A 25 7.57 -13.43 25.11
N TYR A 26 7.55 -12.15 24.72
CA TYR A 26 7.05 -11.77 23.40
C TYR A 26 7.98 -12.22 22.27
N LEU A 27 9.26 -12.46 22.58
CA LEU A 27 10.28 -12.94 21.68
C LEU A 27 10.74 -14.33 22.13
N SER A 28 10.06 -15.40 21.73
CA SER A 28 10.50 -16.78 21.98
C SER A 28 11.11 -17.36 20.70
N ILE A 29 12.41 -17.67 20.75
CA ILE A 29 13.18 -18.18 19.60
C ILE A 29 12.68 -19.56 19.15
N LYS A 30 12.18 -20.39 20.06
CA LYS A 30 11.77 -21.77 19.76
C LYS A 30 10.38 -21.89 19.10
N GLU A 31 9.42 -21.05 19.47
CA GLU A 31 8.03 -21.22 19.01
C GLU A 31 7.57 -20.19 17.97
N ASN A 32 8.21 -19.02 17.91
CA ASN A 32 7.80 -17.90 17.10
C ASN A 32 8.95 -17.19 16.38
N GLY A 33 9.97 -17.91 15.96
CA GLY A 33 11.21 -17.34 15.39
C GLY A 33 10.98 -16.34 14.27
N LEU A 34 9.95 -16.57 13.43
CA LEU A 34 9.58 -15.64 12.37
C LEU A 34 8.96 -14.34 12.88
N ARG A 35 7.99 -14.45 13.81
CA ARG A 35 7.35 -13.26 14.41
C ARG A 35 8.40 -12.39 15.08
N ASN A 36 9.36 -13.01 15.74
CA ASN A 36 10.46 -12.36 16.44
C ASN A 36 11.41 -11.66 15.45
N LEU A 37 11.74 -12.33 14.34
CA LEU A 37 12.54 -11.75 13.27
C LEU A 37 11.86 -10.53 12.67
N LEU A 38 10.56 -10.62 12.38
CA LEU A 38 9.79 -9.51 11.81
C LEU A 38 9.65 -8.34 12.79
N PHE A 39 9.42 -8.60 14.08
CA PHE A 39 9.37 -7.58 15.12
C PHE A 39 10.71 -6.82 15.28
N VAL A 40 11.82 -7.47 14.99
CA VAL A 40 13.15 -6.85 15.04
C VAL A 40 13.49 -6.19 13.71
N MET A 41 13.26 -6.87 12.59
CA MET A 41 13.66 -6.39 11.27
C MET A 41 12.85 -5.18 10.80
N ILE A 42 11.55 -5.13 11.11
CA ILE A 42 10.69 -4.02 10.66
C ILE A 42 11.08 -2.69 11.32
N PRO A 43 11.15 -2.57 12.66
CA PRO A 43 11.63 -1.34 13.29
C PRO A 43 13.07 -1.01 12.90
N LEU A 44 13.95 -2.02 12.73
CA LEU A 44 15.33 -1.82 12.28
C LEU A 44 15.38 -1.23 10.88
N PHE A 45 14.58 -1.73 9.95
CA PHE A 45 14.48 -1.20 8.59
C PHE A 45 14.03 0.26 8.61
N PHE A 46 12.93 0.59 9.30
CA PHE A 46 12.46 1.96 9.43
C PHE A 46 13.47 2.86 10.14
N TYR A 47 14.16 2.35 11.15
CA TYR A 47 15.22 3.06 11.84
C TYR A 47 16.39 3.39 10.90
N PHE A 48 16.87 2.43 10.10
CA PHE A 48 17.96 2.68 9.14
C PHE A 48 17.55 3.61 8.01
N VAL A 49 16.32 3.50 7.51
CA VAL A 49 15.79 4.43 6.49
C VAL A 49 15.71 5.84 7.08
N LEU A 50 15.15 6.00 8.27
CA LEU A 50 15.04 7.28 8.95
C LEU A 50 16.42 7.86 9.29
N GLN A 51 17.34 7.03 9.80
CA GLN A 51 18.70 7.46 10.14
C GLN A 51 19.54 7.79 8.90
N GLY A 52 19.43 7.01 7.84
CA GLY A 52 20.03 7.33 6.56
C GLY A 52 19.55 8.69 6.06
N TYR A 53 18.24 8.91 6.14
CA TYR A 53 17.64 10.18 5.81
C TYR A 53 18.16 11.35 6.66
N LEU A 54 18.19 11.18 7.99
CA LEU A 54 18.67 12.22 8.92
C LEU A 54 20.19 12.46 8.85
N GLN A 55 20.97 11.43 8.56
CA GLN A 55 22.43 11.51 8.56
C GLN A 55 23.00 12.10 7.26
N PHE A 56 22.35 11.84 6.13
CA PHE A 56 22.71 12.41 4.82
C PHE A 56 21.95 13.69 4.53
N GLY A 57 21.13 14.15 5.49
CA GLY A 57 20.29 15.31 5.40
C GLY A 57 20.98 16.59 5.83
N ASP A 58 21.52 17.36 4.90
CA ASP A 58 21.71 18.79 5.11
C ASP A 58 20.38 19.49 4.79
N PHE A 59 19.54 19.71 5.80
CA PHE A 59 18.26 20.40 5.66
C PHE A 59 18.41 21.91 5.41
N SER A 60 19.65 22.42 5.43
CA SER A 60 19.95 23.83 5.26
C SER A 60 20.13 24.25 3.81
N THR A 61 20.42 23.33 2.93
CA THR A 61 20.46 23.58 1.48
C THR A 61 19.19 23.03 0.89
N GLY A 62 18.33 23.92 0.46
CA GLY A 62 17.18 23.53 -0.38
C GLY A 62 17.65 22.60 -1.51
N PRO A 63 16.77 21.78 -2.05
CA PRO A 63 17.14 20.91 -3.15
C PRO A 63 17.79 21.73 -4.27
N PRO A 64 18.73 21.15 -5.02
CA PRO A 64 19.32 21.86 -6.15
C PRO A 64 18.22 22.35 -7.08
N VAL A 65 18.45 23.55 -7.59
CA VAL A 65 17.59 24.32 -8.47
C VAL A 65 16.63 23.49 -9.31
N PRO A 66 15.37 23.96 -9.41
CA PRO A 66 14.30 23.18 -10.00
C PRO A 66 14.67 22.63 -11.36
N PHE A 67 14.37 21.45 -11.48
CA PHE A 67 14.44 20.44 -12.48
C PHE A 67 13.87 20.82 -13.85
N TYR A 68 13.03 21.81 -13.91
CA TYR A 68 12.32 22.23 -15.10
C TYR A 68 13.04 23.37 -15.81
N GLY A 69 13.49 23.08 -17.02
CA GLY A 69 14.12 24.04 -17.90
C GLY A 69 15.40 23.55 -18.57
N ASP A 70 15.94 22.43 -18.09
CA ASP A 70 17.14 21.86 -18.69
C ASP A 70 16.77 20.77 -19.71
N SER A 71 16.96 21.08 -20.99
CA SER A 71 16.67 20.20 -22.10
C SER A 71 17.55 18.92 -22.15
N ASP A 72 18.57 18.86 -21.30
CA ASP A 72 19.59 17.78 -21.30
C ASP A 72 19.33 16.70 -20.25
N ARG A 73 18.15 16.66 -19.66
CA ARG A 73 17.85 15.69 -18.63
C ARG A 73 17.67 14.28 -19.15
N SER A 74 18.25 13.32 -18.38
CA SER A 74 17.94 11.90 -18.58
C SER A 74 16.44 11.63 -18.34
N PRO A 75 15.76 10.80 -19.11
CA PRO A 75 14.34 10.49 -18.93
C PRO A 75 14.05 9.67 -17.67
N THR A 76 15.02 9.47 -16.80
CA THR A 76 14.93 8.65 -15.59
C THR A 76 15.00 9.52 -14.34
N LEU A 77 14.09 9.26 -13.40
CA LEU A 77 14.09 9.87 -12.06
C LEU A 77 14.99 9.06 -11.12
N GLY A 78 15.44 9.68 -10.04
CA GLY A 78 16.24 9.03 -9.00
C GLY A 78 17.74 8.91 -9.33
N ALA A 79 18.50 8.46 -8.34
CA ALA A 79 19.95 8.25 -8.43
C ALA A 79 20.30 6.75 -8.67
N PRO A 80 21.53 6.41 -9.12
CA PRO A 80 21.93 5.01 -9.32
C PRO A 80 21.76 4.11 -8.08
N ILE A 81 21.87 4.67 -6.88
CA ILE A 81 21.67 3.93 -5.64
C ILE A 81 20.22 3.50 -5.45
N ASP A 82 19.24 4.28 -5.90
CA ASP A 82 17.81 3.96 -5.81
C ASP A 82 17.47 2.72 -6.64
N TYR A 83 18.09 2.61 -7.83
CA TYR A 83 17.97 1.41 -8.68
C TYR A 83 18.57 0.18 -8.01
N GLY A 84 19.70 0.33 -7.34
CA GLY A 84 20.31 -0.74 -6.54
C GLY A 84 19.40 -1.22 -5.43
N ILE A 85 18.76 -0.31 -4.70
CA ILE A 85 17.81 -0.61 -3.65
C ILE A 85 16.56 -1.27 -4.22
N MET A 86 16.05 -0.83 -5.35
CA MET A 86 14.91 -1.45 -6.04
C MET A 86 15.19 -2.90 -6.45
N VAL A 87 16.36 -3.17 -7.05
CA VAL A 87 16.78 -4.54 -7.39
C VAL A 87 16.89 -5.40 -6.13
N PHE A 88 17.53 -4.87 -5.07
CA PHE A 88 17.62 -5.55 -3.79
C PHE A 88 16.24 -5.86 -3.21
N TYR A 89 15.31 -4.93 -3.28
CA TYR A 89 13.92 -5.13 -2.84
C TYR A 89 13.23 -6.27 -3.60
N PHE A 90 13.32 -6.32 -4.93
CA PHE A 90 12.74 -7.41 -5.72
C PHE A 90 13.35 -8.78 -5.36
N LEU A 91 14.67 -8.83 -5.16
CA LEU A 91 15.34 -10.05 -4.70
C LEU A 91 14.88 -10.46 -3.30
N LEU A 92 14.74 -9.50 -2.38
CA LEU A 92 14.26 -9.73 -1.03
C LEU A 92 12.84 -10.32 -1.02
N ILE A 93 11.92 -9.75 -1.82
CA ILE A 93 10.54 -10.26 -1.95
C ILE A 93 10.54 -11.68 -2.52
N LEU A 94 11.35 -11.98 -3.54
CA LEU A 94 11.50 -13.34 -4.08
C LEU A 94 12.00 -14.32 -3.02
N ILE A 95 13.02 -13.94 -2.26
CA ILE A 95 13.60 -14.78 -1.19
C ILE A 95 12.56 -15.01 -0.10
N ILE A 96 11.90 -13.98 0.40
CA ILE A 96 10.86 -14.09 1.42
C ILE A 96 9.72 -14.99 0.93
N GLY A 97 9.19 -14.69 -0.26
CA GLY A 97 8.09 -15.44 -0.82
C GLY A 97 8.42 -16.92 -1.01
N THR A 98 9.55 -17.25 -1.60
CA THR A 98 9.98 -18.64 -1.82
C THR A 98 10.36 -19.36 -0.53
N TYR A 99 11.01 -18.69 0.42
CA TYR A 99 11.41 -19.29 1.70
C TYR A 99 10.19 -19.73 2.52
N PHE A 100 9.19 -18.85 2.66
CA PHE A 100 7.99 -19.17 3.44
C PHE A 100 7.05 -20.16 2.74
N GLY A 101 7.15 -20.26 1.42
CA GLY A 101 6.40 -21.21 0.62
C GLY A 101 6.84 -22.67 0.75
N ARG A 102 8.07 -22.94 1.15
CA ARG A 102 8.66 -24.30 1.14
C ARG A 102 7.98 -25.32 2.07
N ARG A 103 7.15 -24.88 3.02
CA ARG A 103 6.56 -25.76 4.06
C ARG A 103 5.11 -26.17 3.79
N GLN A 104 4.61 -25.93 2.59
CA GLN A 104 3.23 -26.29 2.24
C GLN A 104 3.15 -27.75 1.82
N LYS A 105 2.27 -28.50 2.47
CA LYS A 105 2.11 -29.95 2.23
C LYS A 105 0.76 -30.31 1.62
N THR A 106 -0.24 -29.45 1.77
CA THR A 106 -1.61 -29.70 1.33
C THR A 106 -2.16 -28.58 0.47
N VAL A 107 -3.17 -28.89 -0.34
CA VAL A 107 -3.94 -27.90 -1.11
C VAL A 107 -4.52 -26.83 -0.18
N LYS A 108 -4.95 -27.21 1.02
CA LYS A 108 -5.46 -26.28 2.03
C LYS A 108 -4.37 -25.33 2.55
N ASP A 109 -3.15 -25.83 2.73
CA ASP A 109 -2.01 -24.98 3.10
C ASP A 109 -1.70 -23.98 1.99
N PHE A 110 -1.76 -24.42 0.73
CA PHE A 110 -1.47 -23.59 -0.42
C PHE A 110 -2.46 -22.42 -0.56
N PHE A 111 -3.78 -22.68 -0.48
CA PHE A 111 -4.79 -21.66 -0.69
C PHE A 111 -5.15 -20.83 0.55
N PHE A 112 -5.03 -21.39 1.75
CA PHE A 112 -5.46 -20.74 3.01
C PHE A 112 -4.35 -20.63 4.05
N GLY A 113 -3.11 -20.94 3.68
CA GLY A 113 -1.98 -20.86 4.58
C GLY A 113 -2.12 -21.67 5.87
N GLY A 114 -2.94 -22.77 5.83
CA GLY A 114 -3.22 -23.62 6.98
C GLY A 114 -4.12 -22.99 8.06
N GLN A 115 -4.76 -21.86 7.80
CA GLN A 115 -5.63 -21.13 8.75
C GLN A 115 -4.94 -20.79 10.08
N ARG A 116 -3.69 -20.32 10.02
CA ARG A 116 -2.82 -20.13 11.20
C ARG A 116 -2.43 -18.67 11.44
N PHE A 117 -2.88 -17.74 10.59
CA PHE A 117 -2.47 -16.36 10.69
C PHE A 117 -3.26 -15.58 11.74
N SER A 118 -2.55 -14.73 12.48
CA SER A 118 -3.14 -13.81 13.43
C SER A 118 -3.77 -12.61 12.74
N TRP A 119 -4.71 -11.98 13.41
CA TRP A 119 -5.48 -10.84 12.89
C TRP A 119 -4.59 -9.71 12.36
N TRP A 120 -3.50 -9.37 13.04
CA TRP A 120 -2.62 -8.26 12.63
C TRP A 120 -1.86 -8.53 11.33
N LEU A 121 -1.42 -9.77 11.09
CA LEU A 121 -0.80 -10.17 9.81
C LEU A 121 -1.79 -10.05 8.66
N ILE A 122 -3.01 -10.52 8.87
CA ILE A 122 -4.08 -10.41 7.88
C ILE A 122 -4.47 -8.95 7.66
N THR A 123 -4.44 -8.11 8.68
CA THR A 123 -4.68 -6.66 8.55
C THR A 123 -3.70 -6.01 7.59
N PHE A 124 -2.39 -6.26 7.75
CA PHE A 124 -1.37 -5.73 6.83
C PHE A 124 -1.45 -6.37 5.44
N SER A 125 -1.76 -7.64 5.34
CA SER A 125 -1.97 -8.29 4.05
C SER A 125 -3.20 -7.73 3.32
N LEU A 126 -4.29 -7.43 4.03
CA LEU A 126 -5.46 -6.80 3.46
C LEU A 126 -5.13 -5.41 2.91
N ILE A 127 -4.43 -4.56 3.67
CA ILE A 127 -4.08 -3.22 3.18
C ILE A 127 -3.18 -3.29 1.94
N ALA A 128 -2.19 -4.16 1.92
CA ALA A 128 -1.34 -4.37 0.74
C ALA A 128 -2.11 -4.92 -0.48
N THR A 129 -3.24 -5.61 -0.24
CA THR A 129 -4.12 -6.10 -1.30
C THR A 129 -5.04 -5.02 -1.84
N THR A 130 -5.53 -4.14 -0.96
CA THR A 130 -6.45 -3.06 -1.33
C THR A 130 -5.74 -1.88 -1.95
N VAL A 131 -4.51 -1.62 -1.54
CA VAL A 131 -3.71 -0.47 -1.96
C VAL A 131 -2.50 -0.95 -2.76
N GLY A 132 -2.50 -0.71 -4.05
CA GLY A 132 -1.42 -1.08 -4.96
C GLY A 132 -0.90 0.12 -5.76
N SER A 133 -0.10 -0.14 -6.78
CA SER A 133 0.42 0.89 -7.70
C SER A 133 -0.71 1.72 -8.34
N TYR A 134 -1.80 1.07 -8.73
CA TYR A 134 -2.99 1.73 -9.26
C TYR A 134 -3.55 2.78 -8.28
N SER A 135 -3.61 2.43 -6.99
CA SER A 135 -4.12 3.33 -5.96
C SER A 135 -3.23 4.57 -5.79
N PHE A 136 -1.92 4.39 -5.77
CA PHE A 136 -1.00 5.53 -5.67
C PHE A 136 -1.10 6.47 -6.85
N VAL A 137 -1.08 5.96 -8.07
CA VAL A 137 -1.18 6.79 -9.29
C VAL A 137 -2.54 7.48 -9.35
N LYS A 138 -3.63 6.72 -9.17
CA LYS A 138 -5.00 7.26 -9.25
C LYS A 138 -5.27 8.31 -8.19
N TYR A 139 -5.01 7.99 -6.92
CA TYR A 139 -5.43 8.87 -5.82
C TYR A 139 -4.49 10.05 -5.62
N SER A 140 -3.21 9.92 -5.95
CA SER A 140 -2.31 11.08 -6.01
C SER A 140 -2.73 12.05 -7.11
N ARG A 141 -3.08 11.54 -8.30
CA ARG A 141 -3.65 12.35 -9.38
C ARG A 141 -4.93 13.07 -8.94
N VAL A 142 -5.87 12.33 -8.33
CA VAL A 142 -7.13 12.89 -7.85
C VAL A 142 -6.87 13.92 -6.74
N ALA A 143 -5.92 13.66 -5.84
CA ALA A 143 -5.53 14.58 -4.78
C ALA A 143 -4.88 15.87 -5.33
N TYR A 144 -4.06 15.75 -6.35
CA TYR A 144 -3.46 16.90 -7.04
C TYR A 144 -4.53 17.79 -7.71
N THR A 145 -5.56 17.18 -8.29
CA THR A 145 -6.62 17.89 -9.02
C THR A 145 -7.72 18.42 -8.11
N TYR A 146 -8.16 17.61 -7.13
CA TYR A 146 -9.36 17.86 -6.32
C TYR A 146 -9.10 17.95 -4.80
N GLY A 147 -7.86 17.84 -4.36
CA GLY A 147 -7.47 18.02 -2.97
C GLY A 147 -8.00 16.92 -2.03
N PHE A 148 -8.50 17.31 -0.86
CA PHE A 148 -8.99 16.40 0.18
C PHE A 148 -10.24 15.60 -0.22
N GLY A 149 -10.95 15.99 -1.26
CA GLY A 149 -12.03 15.20 -1.84
C GLY A 149 -11.59 13.80 -2.28
N SER A 150 -10.31 13.60 -2.61
CA SER A 150 -9.74 12.29 -2.97
C SER A 150 -9.86 11.22 -1.88
N SER A 151 -9.91 11.61 -0.61
CA SER A 151 -10.00 10.69 0.53
C SER A 151 -11.35 9.98 0.65
N GLN A 152 -12.42 10.51 0.03
CA GLN A 152 -13.77 9.96 0.14
C GLN A 152 -13.85 8.48 -0.24
N THR A 153 -13.09 8.05 -1.21
CA THR A 153 -13.14 6.68 -1.73
C THR A 153 -12.85 5.64 -0.66
N TYR A 154 -11.80 5.86 0.15
CA TYR A 154 -11.42 4.93 1.21
C TYR A 154 -12.18 5.16 2.52
N LEU A 155 -12.67 6.39 2.75
CA LEU A 155 -13.40 6.69 3.97
C LEU A 155 -14.84 6.13 3.94
N ASN A 156 -15.39 5.78 2.78
CA ASN A 156 -16.74 5.24 2.66
C ASN A 156 -16.85 3.73 2.98
N ASP A 157 -15.75 3.04 3.17
CA ASP A 157 -15.72 1.59 3.43
C ASP A 157 -16.45 1.17 4.73
N TRP A 158 -16.55 2.08 5.71
CA TRP A 158 -17.22 1.81 6.99
C TRP A 158 -18.70 1.41 6.86
N ILE A 159 -19.37 1.82 5.77
CA ILE A 159 -20.79 1.49 5.52
C ILE A 159 -21.00 -0.02 5.47
N TRP A 160 -20.04 -0.76 4.92
CA TRP A 160 -20.11 -2.21 4.77
C TRP A 160 -19.66 -2.99 6.00
N LEU A 161 -19.06 -2.30 6.99
CA LEU A 161 -18.47 -2.95 8.17
C LEU A 161 -19.46 -3.83 8.94
N PRO A 162 -20.71 -3.40 9.25
CA PRO A 162 -21.65 -4.24 9.98
C PRO A 162 -21.99 -5.53 9.20
N LEU A 163 -22.22 -5.41 7.89
CA LEU A 163 -22.56 -6.55 7.05
C LEU A 163 -21.39 -7.54 6.90
N LEU A 164 -20.16 -7.03 6.86
CA LEU A 164 -18.95 -7.85 6.83
C LEU A 164 -18.76 -8.59 8.16
N LEU A 165 -18.88 -7.90 9.31
CA LEU A 165 -18.62 -8.46 10.63
C LEU A 165 -19.67 -9.48 11.08
N PHE A 166 -20.94 -9.19 10.83
CA PHE A 166 -22.07 -9.96 11.36
C PHE A 166 -22.76 -10.83 10.32
N GLY A 167 -22.58 -10.55 9.04
CA GLY A 167 -23.16 -11.30 7.92
C GLY A 167 -22.12 -12.14 7.18
N TRP A 168 -21.33 -11.51 6.33
CA TRP A 168 -20.50 -12.20 5.33
C TRP A 168 -19.39 -13.07 5.92
N LEU A 169 -18.62 -12.54 6.85
CA LEU A 169 -17.52 -13.30 7.47
C LEU A 169 -18.01 -14.53 8.25
N PRO A 170 -19.06 -14.47 9.09
CA PRO A 170 -19.67 -15.66 9.67
C PRO A 170 -20.16 -16.68 8.64
N ILE A 171 -20.80 -16.23 7.56
CA ILE A 171 -21.26 -17.12 6.47
C ILE A 171 -20.06 -17.89 5.90
N LEU A 172 -18.97 -17.22 5.56
CA LEU A 172 -17.76 -17.85 5.04
C LEU A 172 -17.19 -18.90 5.99
N TYR A 173 -17.11 -18.55 7.27
CA TYR A 173 -16.52 -19.41 8.31
C TYR A 173 -17.35 -20.65 8.60
N PHE A 174 -18.66 -20.49 8.85
CA PHE A 174 -19.56 -21.58 9.23
C PHE A 174 -19.93 -22.48 8.06
N SER A 175 -20.05 -21.91 6.86
CA SER A 175 -20.32 -22.68 5.65
C SER A 175 -19.11 -23.47 5.15
N ARG A 176 -17.89 -23.18 5.68
CA ARG A 176 -16.63 -23.81 5.26
C ARG A 176 -16.42 -23.80 3.74
N ILE A 177 -16.88 -22.73 3.09
CA ILE A 177 -16.69 -22.56 1.65
C ILE A 177 -15.24 -22.15 1.36
N THR A 178 -14.75 -22.61 0.23
CA THR A 178 -13.38 -22.32 -0.23
C THR A 178 -13.32 -21.23 -1.30
N SER A 179 -14.45 -20.98 -1.94
CA SER A 179 -14.53 -19.96 -3.00
C SER A 179 -15.92 -19.37 -3.12
N ILE A 180 -16.00 -18.17 -3.69
CA ILE A 180 -17.27 -17.50 -3.96
C ILE A 180 -18.16 -18.35 -4.90
N PRO A 181 -17.66 -18.93 -6.01
CA PRO A 181 -18.47 -19.81 -6.85
C PRO A 181 -19.05 -20.99 -6.10
N GLU A 182 -18.33 -21.57 -5.13
CA GLU A 182 -18.83 -22.65 -4.29
C GLU A 182 -20.01 -22.20 -3.41
N TYR A 183 -19.97 -20.97 -2.86
CA TYR A 183 -21.08 -20.41 -2.11
C TYR A 183 -22.36 -20.37 -2.96
N PHE A 184 -22.26 -19.89 -4.20
CA PHE A 184 -23.39 -19.80 -5.11
C PHE A 184 -23.89 -21.18 -5.55
N GLU A 185 -22.99 -22.16 -5.75
CA GLU A 185 -23.40 -23.55 -6.03
C GLU A 185 -24.24 -24.14 -4.90
N ARG A 186 -23.81 -23.95 -3.65
CA ARG A 186 -24.53 -24.49 -2.48
C ARG A 186 -25.86 -23.82 -2.24
N ARG A 187 -26.01 -22.54 -2.65
CA ARG A 187 -27.23 -21.78 -2.47
C ARG A 187 -28.23 -21.96 -3.62
N PHE A 188 -27.73 -22.21 -4.79
CA PHE A 188 -28.54 -22.34 -6.02
C PHE A 188 -28.24 -23.67 -6.71
N ASP A 189 -27.40 -23.68 -7.74
CA ASP A 189 -27.01 -24.86 -8.49
C ASP A 189 -25.67 -24.77 -9.19
N ARG A 190 -25.27 -25.87 -9.88
CA ARG A 190 -23.99 -25.92 -10.63
C ARG A 190 -23.95 -25.00 -11.83
N SER A 191 -25.11 -24.63 -12.40
CA SER A 191 -25.13 -23.71 -13.53
C SER A 191 -24.76 -22.31 -13.09
N ILE A 192 -25.33 -21.87 -11.99
CA ILE A 192 -24.98 -20.58 -11.36
C ILE A 192 -23.49 -20.53 -10.98
N ARG A 193 -22.94 -21.61 -10.42
CA ARG A 193 -21.48 -21.69 -10.16
C ARG A 193 -20.65 -21.37 -11.41
N ARG A 194 -21.01 -21.96 -12.56
CA ARG A 194 -20.27 -21.73 -13.82
C ARG A 194 -20.32 -20.27 -14.27
N TRP A 195 -21.49 -19.65 -14.21
CA TRP A 195 -21.64 -18.25 -14.55
C TRP A 195 -20.87 -17.33 -13.59
N VAL A 196 -20.99 -17.53 -12.29
CA VAL A 196 -20.24 -16.76 -11.27
C VAL A 196 -18.74 -16.93 -11.45
N THR A 197 -18.27 -18.14 -11.76
CA THR A 197 -16.84 -18.38 -12.05
C THR A 197 -16.39 -17.58 -13.27
N ALA A 198 -17.17 -17.59 -14.37
CA ALA A 198 -16.84 -16.84 -15.56
C ALA A 198 -16.76 -15.32 -15.29
N PHE A 199 -17.75 -14.76 -14.60
CA PHE A 199 -17.74 -13.34 -14.23
C PHE A 199 -16.58 -12.96 -13.34
N ILE A 200 -16.28 -13.76 -12.31
CA ILE A 200 -15.14 -13.50 -11.41
C ILE A 200 -13.81 -13.59 -12.17
N LEU A 201 -13.65 -14.55 -13.09
CA LEU A 201 -12.44 -14.68 -13.90
C LEU A 201 -12.25 -13.46 -14.82
N ILE A 202 -13.31 -13.02 -15.50
CA ILE A 202 -13.27 -11.80 -16.34
C ILE A 202 -12.86 -10.58 -15.50
N TYR A 203 -13.51 -10.42 -14.34
CA TYR A 203 -13.17 -9.35 -13.40
C TYR A 203 -11.72 -9.40 -12.95
N LEU A 204 -11.22 -10.57 -12.52
CA LEU A 204 -9.85 -10.72 -12.01
C LEU A 204 -8.80 -10.50 -13.11
N ILE A 205 -9.04 -11.02 -14.33
CA ILE A 205 -8.12 -10.80 -15.47
C ILE A 205 -8.04 -9.30 -15.78
N GLY A 206 -9.19 -8.62 -15.86
CA GLY A 206 -9.23 -7.18 -16.07
C GLY A 206 -8.52 -6.40 -14.96
N TYR A 207 -8.79 -6.75 -13.70
CA TYR A 207 -8.19 -6.10 -12.55
C TYR A 207 -6.65 -6.28 -12.50
N VAL A 208 -6.17 -7.50 -12.73
CA VAL A 208 -4.72 -7.79 -12.82
C VAL A 208 -4.10 -7.02 -13.99
N GLY A 209 -4.75 -7.00 -15.15
CA GLY A 209 -4.27 -6.26 -16.33
C GLY A 209 -4.10 -4.76 -16.04
N VAL A 210 -5.08 -4.13 -15.41
CA VAL A 210 -5.01 -2.70 -15.01
C VAL A 210 -3.86 -2.46 -14.02
N ASN A 211 -3.68 -3.32 -13.02
CA ASN A 211 -2.59 -3.17 -12.06
C ASN A 211 -1.21 -3.36 -12.70
N LEU A 212 -1.04 -4.33 -13.60
CA LEU A 212 0.21 -4.55 -14.34
C LEU A 212 0.52 -3.38 -15.29
N PHE A 213 -0.50 -2.86 -15.98
CA PHE A 213 -0.35 -1.68 -16.82
C PHE A 213 0.08 -0.46 -16.00
N THR A 214 -0.57 -0.24 -14.85
CA THR A 214 -0.25 0.90 -13.98
C THR A 214 1.16 0.77 -13.39
N MET A 215 1.58 -0.43 -12.97
CA MET A 215 2.95 -0.66 -12.51
C MET A 215 3.95 -0.47 -13.65
N GLY A 216 3.62 -0.93 -14.87
CA GLY A 216 4.43 -0.67 -16.05
C GLY A 216 4.59 0.82 -16.34
N LYS A 217 3.50 1.61 -16.19
CA LYS A 217 3.54 3.08 -16.31
C LYS A 217 4.43 3.71 -15.25
N VAL A 218 4.35 3.26 -13.99
CA VAL A 218 5.24 3.72 -12.90
C VAL A 218 6.70 3.48 -13.26
N LEU A 219 7.06 2.28 -13.68
CA LEU A 219 8.43 1.94 -14.06
C LEU A 219 8.88 2.67 -15.34
N ASN A 220 7.97 2.99 -16.24
CA ASN A 220 8.26 3.83 -17.39
C ASN A 220 8.61 5.26 -16.98
N ILE A 221 7.86 5.86 -16.07
CA ILE A 221 8.15 7.21 -15.54
C ILE A 221 9.49 7.22 -14.79
N LEU A 222 9.74 6.20 -13.96
CA LEU A 222 10.94 6.12 -13.12
C LEU A 222 12.20 5.74 -13.91
N LEU A 223 12.10 4.75 -14.79
CA LEU A 223 13.23 4.08 -15.42
C LEU A 223 13.31 4.30 -16.93
N GLY A 224 12.29 4.91 -17.54
CA GLY A 224 12.18 5.01 -18.99
C GLY A 224 11.91 3.66 -19.70
N TRP A 225 11.58 2.60 -18.98
CA TRP A 225 11.36 1.27 -19.57
C TRP A 225 10.04 1.21 -20.35
N PRO A 226 9.98 0.44 -21.45
CA PRO A 226 8.71 0.19 -22.12
C PRO A 226 7.70 -0.43 -21.17
N ILE A 227 6.49 0.12 -21.12
CA ILE A 227 5.41 -0.30 -20.18
C ILE A 227 5.16 -1.80 -20.22
N PHE A 228 5.13 -2.38 -21.43
CA PHE A 228 4.87 -3.81 -21.61
C PHE A 228 5.98 -4.69 -21.02
N SER A 229 7.25 -4.36 -21.26
CA SER A 229 8.39 -5.11 -20.72
C SER A 229 8.46 -5.03 -19.20
N ALA A 230 8.20 -3.84 -18.63
CA ALA A 230 8.12 -3.63 -17.19
C ALA A 230 6.97 -4.45 -16.56
N ALA A 231 5.80 -4.46 -17.18
CA ALA A 231 4.65 -5.25 -16.73
C ALA A 231 4.94 -6.76 -16.74
N ILE A 232 5.60 -7.28 -17.81
CA ILE A 232 6.00 -8.70 -17.88
C ILE A 232 6.99 -9.05 -16.77
N MET A 233 7.96 -8.19 -16.49
CA MET A 233 8.95 -8.43 -15.43
C MET A 233 8.25 -8.53 -14.06
N VAL A 234 7.38 -7.58 -13.71
CA VAL A 234 6.63 -7.60 -12.45
C VAL A 234 5.72 -8.81 -12.36
N ALA A 235 5.01 -9.15 -13.45
CA ALA A 235 4.16 -10.34 -13.51
C ALA A 235 4.97 -11.62 -13.27
N SER A 236 6.15 -11.74 -13.88
CA SER A 236 7.04 -12.90 -13.74
C SER A 236 7.52 -13.06 -12.29
N ILE A 237 8.00 -11.98 -11.66
CA ILE A 237 8.42 -11.98 -10.26
C ILE A 237 7.27 -12.43 -9.35
N SER A 238 6.09 -11.85 -9.56
CA SER A 238 4.90 -12.19 -8.77
C SER A 238 4.47 -13.65 -8.97
N ALA A 239 4.47 -14.14 -10.22
CA ALA A 239 4.13 -15.52 -10.54
C ALA A 239 5.08 -16.51 -9.88
N ILE A 240 6.38 -16.24 -9.85
CA ILE A 240 7.39 -17.13 -9.24
C ILE A 240 7.10 -17.32 -7.74
N TYR A 241 7.01 -16.25 -6.96
CA TYR A 241 6.86 -16.40 -5.51
C TYR A 241 5.46 -16.90 -5.11
N VAL A 242 4.41 -16.51 -5.85
CA VAL A 242 3.04 -16.99 -5.58
C VAL A 242 2.91 -18.47 -5.89
N THR A 243 3.47 -18.93 -7.02
CA THR A 243 3.45 -20.34 -7.40
C THR A 243 4.29 -21.21 -6.45
N ALA A 244 5.45 -20.69 -6.00
CA ALA A 244 6.33 -21.40 -5.07
C ALA A 244 5.73 -21.52 -3.68
N GLY A 245 4.93 -20.54 -3.23
CA GLY A 245 4.56 -20.45 -1.83
C GLY A 245 3.09 -20.21 -1.50
N GLY A 246 2.23 -20.08 -2.48
CA GLY A 246 0.78 -19.89 -2.28
C GLY A 246 0.45 -18.74 -1.33
N GLN A 247 -0.64 -18.90 -0.59
CA GLN A 247 -1.17 -17.85 0.30
C GLN A 247 -0.20 -17.45 1.41
N THR A 248 0.62 -18.38 1.91
CA THR A 248 1.61 -18.06 2.94
C THR A 248 2.66 -17.07 2.44
N SER A 249 3.18 -17.28 1.23
CA SER A 249 4.12 -16.35 0.59
C SER A 249 3.49 -14.98 0.40
N VAL A 250 2.28 -14.95 -0.11
CA VAL A 250 1.55 -13.70 -0.36
C VAL A 250 1.39 -12.92 0.95
N ILE A 251 0.88 -13.53 2.03
CA ILE A 251 0.68 -12.83 3.31
C ILE A 251 2.01 -12.31 3.88
N MET A 252 3.11 -13.04 3.71
CA MET A 252 4.41 -12.62 4.21
C MET A 252 5.03 -11.48 3.38
N THR A 253 4.91 -11.53 2.07
CA THR A 253 5.36 -10.43 1.20
C THR A 253 4.47 -9.20 1.39
N ASP A 254 3.15 -9.37 1.51
CA ASP A 254 2.19 -8.31 1.77
C ASP A 254 2.51 -7.52 3.05
N LEU A 255 2.97 -8.20 4.10
CA LEU A 255 3.37 -7.53 5.33
C LEU A 255 4.46 -6.49 5.08
N PHE A 256 5.52 -6.86 4.35
CA PHE A 256 6.61 -5.94 4.00
C PHE A 256 6.12 -4.83 3.08
N GLN A 257 5.39 -5.20 2.04
CA GLN A 257 4.86 -4.26 1.05
C GLN A 257 3.89 -3.26 1.66
N GLY A 258 2.97 -3.74 2.53
CA GLY A 258 2.01 -2.87 3.21
C GLY A 258 2.69 -1.88 4.18
N LEU A 259 3.72 -2.31 4.89
CA LEU A 259 4.48 -1.43 5.78
C LEU A 259 5.27 -0.39 4.99
N MET A 260 5.97 -0.80 3.93
CA MET A 260 6.70 0.14 3.06
C MET A 260 5.76 1.16 2.42
N LEU A 261 4.63 0.70 1.93
CA LEU A 261 3.60 1.53 1.31
C LEU A 261 3.10 2.62 2.27
N LEU A 262 2.70 2.23 3.49
CA LEU A 262 2.25 3.18 4.50
C LEU A 262 3.38 4.12 4.92
N GLY A 263 4.57 3.59 5.12
CA GLY A 263 5.75 4.36 5.52
C GLY A 263 6.14 5.41 4.48
N THR A 264 6.18 5.04 3.20
CA THR A 264 6.55 5.95 2.11
C THR A 264 5.56 7.12 1.99
N GLY A 265 4.25 6.85 1.99
CA GLY A 265 3.28 7.92 1.86
C GLY A 265 3.26 8.87 3.06
N ILE A 266 3.42 8.35 4.29
CA ILE A 266 3.55 9.17 5.49
C ILE A 266 4.83 10.01 5.41
N MET A 267 5.94 9.41 4.97
CA MET A 267 7.22 10.09 4.82
C MET A 267 7.12 11.26 3.85
N ILE A 268 6.56 11.05 2.66
CA ILE A 268 6.40 12.12 1.65
C ILE A 268 5.52 13.25 2.19
N LEU A 269 4.43 12.94 2.88
CA LEU A 269 3.60 13.96 3.51
C LEU A 269 4.38 14.77 4.54
N PHE A 270 5.12 14.11 5.42
CA PHE A 270 5.91 14.76 6.45
C PHE A 270 7.04 15.62 5.87
N LEU A 271 7.72 15.10 4.84
CA LEU A 271 8.79 15.83 4.15
C LEU A 271 8.26 17.08 3.44
N GLY A 272 7.13 16.92 2.72
CA GLY A 272 6.50 18.04 2.02
C GLY A 272 6.03 19.13 2.97
N ILE A 273 5.40 18.75 4.10
CA ILE A 273 5.00 19.70 5.14
C ILE A 273 6.21 20.45 5.72
N ASN A 274 7.27 19.72 6.09
CA ASN A 274 8.47 20.35 6.63
C ASN A 274 9.19 21.24 5.61
N TYR A 275 9.24 20.83 4.36
CA TYR A 275 9.87 21.61 3.28
C TYR A 275 9.14 22.93 3.03
N LEU A 276 7.82 22.93 3.15
CA LEU A 276 6.99 24.13 2.98
C LEU A 276 7.01 25.09 4.19
N GLY A 277 7.68 24.73 5.28
CA GLY A 277 7.77 25.56 6.49
C GLY A 277 6.86 25.13 7.64
N GLY A 278 6.12 24.02 7.48
CA GLY A 278 5.25 23.45 8.49
C GLY A 278 3.81 23.25 8.02
N LEU A 279 2.98 22.76 8.94
CA LEU A 279 1.59 22.42 8.63
C LEU A 279 0.75 23.66 8.25
N GLU A 280 1.03 24.81 8.87
CA GLU A 280 0.32 26.05 8.59
C GLU A 280 0.62 26.55 7.18
N ASP A 281 1.90 26.61 6.80
CA ASP A 281 2.32 27.05 5.47
C ASP A 281 1.86 26.07 4.39
N PHE A 282 1.96 24.77 4.62
CA PHE A 282 1.38 23.75 3.75
C PHE A 282 -0.12 24.02 3.51
N TRP A 283 -0.86 24.26 4.60
CA TRP A 283 -2.30 24.52 4.51
C TRP A 283 -2.60 25.82 3.76
N GLN A 284 -1.82 26.86 3.97
CA GLN A 284 -1.99 28.16 3.27
C GLN A 284 -1.76 28.03 1.76
N HIS A 285 -0.75 27.26 1.34
CA HIS A 285 -0.42 27.05 -0.08
C HIS A 285 -1.40 26.14 -0.82
N LEU A 286 -2.27 25.40 -0.12
CA LEU A 286 -3.32 24.66 -0.79
C LEU A 286 -4.44 25.58 -1.28
N PRO A 287 -4.94 25.40 -2.53
CA PRO A 287 -6.11 26.13 -3.02
C PRO A 287 -7.31 25.93 -2.11
N ARG A 288 -8.18 26.96 -2.03
CA ARG A 288 -9.37 26.91 -1.14
C ARG A 288 -10.26 25.70 -1.43
N ALA A 289 -10.50 25.39 -2.69
CA ALA A 289 -11.29 24.21 -3.10
C ALA A 289 -10.66 22.88 -2.65
N HIS A 290 -9.32 22.80 -2.59
CA HIS A 290 -8.61 21.60 -2.17
C HIS A 290 -8.71 21.31 -0.66
N LYS A 291 -9.05 22.29 0.15
CA LYS A 291 -9.20 22.19 1.62
C LYS A 291 -10.52 21.56 2.05
N LEU A 292 -11.46 21.44 1.14
CA LEU A 292 -12.79 20.90 1.42
C LEU A 292 -12.82 19.39 1.16
N PRO A 293 -13.34 18.56 2.10
CA PRO A 293 -13.49 17.14 1.88
C PRO A 293 -14.56 16.80 0.82
N PHE A 294 -15.52 17.71 0.58
CA PHE A 294 -16.59 17.61 -0.42
C PHE A 294 -16.62 18.84 -1.29
N PRO A 295 -15.56 19.12 -2.09
CA PRO A 295 -15.42 20.41 -2.77
C PRO A 295 -16.47 20.65 -3.84
N ASN A 296 -16.91 19.59 -4.52
CA ASN A 296 -17.75 19.67 -5.72
C ASN A 296 -18.97 18.75 -5.58
N PHE A 297 -19.90 19.14 -4.76
CA PHE A 297 -21.10 18.36 -4.47
C PHE A 297 -22.04 18.22 -5.69
N ASN A 298 -21.59 17.69 -6.80
CA ASN A 298 -22.20 17.60 -8.14
C ASN A 298 -21.86 18.77 -9.08
N GLU A 299 -20.94 19.67 -8.74
CA GLU A 299 -20.59 20.79 -9.62
C GLU A 299 -19.62 20.37 -10.74
N ASP A 300 -18.68 19.47 -10.42
CA ASP A 300 -17.76 18.93 -11.42
C ASP A 300 -18.19 17.51 -11.84
N PRO A 301 -18.61 17.31 -13.08
CA PRO A 301 -19.01 16.00 -13.57
C PRO A 301 -17.87 14.97 -13.60
N SER A 302 -16.61 15.41 -13.57
CA SER A 302 -15.44 14.51 -13.55
C SER A 302 -15.20 13.89 -12.18
N PHE A 303 -15.61 14.57 -11.09
CA PHE A 303 -15.45 14.10 -9.72
C PHE A 303 -16.58 14.55 -8.79
N PRO A 304 -17.85 14.21 -9.08
CA PRO A 304 -18.97 14.58 -8.24
C PRO A 304 -18.99 13.76 -6.96
N SER A 305 -19.02 14.39 -5.79
CA SER A 305 -18.99 13.69 -4.47
C SER A 305 -20.11 12.67 -4.31
N VAL A 306 -21.32 12.96 -4.78
CA VAL A 306 -22.46 12.01 -4.76
C VAL A 306 -22.22 10.84 -5.69
N GLY A 307 -21.72 11.08 -6.89
CA GLY A 307 -21.37 10.03 -7.85
C GLY A 307 -20.28 9.10 -7.31
N ILE A 308 -19.23 9.66 -6.70
CA ILE A 308 -18.15 8.91 -6.04
C ILE A 308 -18.68 8.06 -4.88
N PHE A 309 -19.60 8.60 -4.07
CA PHE A 309 -20.20 7.83 -2.99
C PHE A 309 -20.92 6.59 -3.53
N TRP A 310 -21.75 6.73 -4.57
CA TRP A 310 -22.49 5.59 -5.15
C TRP A 310 -21.57 4.64 -5.91
N GLN A 311 -20.64 5.17 -6.70
CA GLN A 311 -19.75 4.35 -7.53
C GLN A 311 -18.70 3.63 -6.70
N ASP A 312 -17.93 4.34 -5.89
CA ASP A 312 -16.83 3.77 -5.11
C ASP A 312 -17.31 3.25 -3.75
N GLY A 313 -18.03 4.06 -2.96
CA GLY A 313 -18.43 3.69 -1.61
C GLY A 313 -19.49 2.56 -1.59
N ILE A 314 -20.44 2.55 -2.51
CA ILE A 314 -21.47 1.52 -2.53
C ILE A 314 -21.12 0.39 -3.49
N ALA A 315 -20.99 0.66 -4.78
CA ALA A 315 -20.87 -0.42 -5.77
C ALA A 315 -19.46 -1.06 -5.75
N ASN A 316 -18.40 -0.28 -5.90
CA ASN A 316 -17.04 -0.82 -6.00
C ASN A 316 -16.58 -1.48 -4.69
N THR A 317 -16.80 -0.84 -3.55
CA THR A 317 -16.43 -1.37 -2.23
C THR A 317 -17.19 -2.66 -1.91
N ALA A 318 -18.49 -2.72 -2.22
CA ALA A 318 -19.27 -3.96 -2.07
C ALA A 318 -18.68 -5.10 -2.92
N MET A 319 -18.46 -4.84 -4.21
CA MET A 319 -17.86 -5.83 -5.11
C MET A 319 -16.48 -6.28 -4.60
N PHE A 320 -15.68 -5.36 -4.11
CA PHE A 320 -14.34 -5.64 -3.62
C PHE A 320 -14.35 -6.54 -2.38
N TYR A 321 -15.12 -6.21 -1.34
CA TYR A 321 -15.12 -6.99 -0.09
C TYR A 321 -15.91 -8.30 -0.19
N PHE A 322 -16.98 -8.34 -1.00
CA PHE A 322 -17.85 -9.52 -1.06
C PHE A 322 -17.51 -10.48 -2.20
N LEU A 323 -16.92 -10.03 -3.29
CA LEU A 323 -16.68 -10.83 -4.49
C LEU A 323 -15.20 -10.96 -4.88
N ASN A 324 -14.27 -10.24 -4.23
CA ASN A 324 -12.85 -10.43 -4.49
C ASN A 324 -12.34 -11.69 -3.78
N GLN A 325 -12.02 -12.72 -4.55
CA GLN A 325 -11.50 -13.98 -4.04
C GLN A 325 -10.22 -13.82 -3.24
N GLY A 326 -9.33 -12.88 -3.61
CA GLY A 326 -8.10 -12.60 -2.88
C GLY A 326 -8.34 -12.10 -1.46
N VAL A 327 -9.30 -11.21 -1.27
CA VAL A 327 -9.72 -10.70 0.05
C VAL A 327 -10.33 -11.83 0.89
N ILE A 328 -11.21 -12.63 0.30
CA ILE A 328 -11.86 -13.75 0.97
C ILE A 328 -10.85 -14.80 1.44
N MET A 329 -9.87 -15.13 0.61
CA MET A 329 -8.81 -16.08 0.99
C MET A 329 -8.01 -15.60 2.21
N ARG A 330 -7.79 -14.28 2.36
CA ARG A 330 -7.14 -13.72 3.55
C ARG A 330 -7.99 -13.89 4.80
N PHE A 331 -9.28 -13.63 4.72
CA PHE A 331 -10.19 -13.86 5.83
C PHE A 331 -10.22 -15.34 6.24
N LEU A 332 -10.29 -16.24 5.28
CA LEU A 332 -10.27 -17.68 5.52
C LEU A 332 -8.92 -18.20 6.02
N SER A 333 -7.86 -17.42 5.91
CA SER A 333 -6.53 -17.76 6.41
C SER A 333 -6.33 -17.42 7.89
N THR A 334 -7.28 -16.71 8.55
CA THR A 334 -7.22 -16.40 9.97
C THR A 334 -7.43 -17.63 10.86
N LYS A 335 -6.89 -17.58 12.08
CA LYS A 335 -7.01 -18.68 13.07
C LYS A 335 -8.45 -18.88 13.54
N SER A 336 -9.22 -17.80 13.64
CA SER A 336 -10.56 -17.80 14.19
C SER A 336 -11.43 -16.73 13.58
N LEU A 337 -12.74 -16.89 13.70
CA LEU A 337 -13.72 -15.86 13.30
C LEU A 337 -13.48 -14.54 14.02
N GLN A 338 -13.06 -14.57 15.29
CA GLN A 338 -12.74 -13.37 16.06
C GLN A 338 -11.52 -12.64 15.49
N ASP A 339 -10.47 -13.38 15.10
CA ASP A 339 -9.31 -12.80 14.43
C ASP A 339 -9.69 -12.17 13.08
N GLY A 340 -10.55 -12.82 12.32
CA GLY A 340 -11.11 -12.25 11.09
C GLY A 340 -11.88 -10.94 11.34
N ARG A 341 -12.74 -10.92 12.36
CA ARG A 341 -13.48 -9.71 12.76
C ARG A 341 -12.55 -8.57 13.18
N LYS A 342 -11.53 -8.85 14.01
CA LYS A 342 -10.52 -7.87 14.40
C LYS A 342 -9.76 -7.32 13.19
N ALA A 343 -9.38 -8.18 12.24
CA ALA A 343 -8.70 -7.77 11.03
C ALA A 343 -9.55 -6.81 10.20
N ILE A 344 -10.81 -7.15 9.90
CA ILE A 344 -11.73 -6.30 9.14
C ILE A 344 -11.95 -4.96 9.85
N PHE A 345 -12.23 -4.99 11.16
CA PHE A 345 -12.45 -3.79 11.95
C PHE A 345 -11.24 -2.84 11.87
N THR A 346 -10.04 -3.38 12.09
CA THR A 346 -8.80 -2.59 12.06
C THR A 346 -8.50 -2.06 10.65
N VAL A 347 -8.72 -2.87 9.61
CA VAL A 347 -8.52 -2.40 8.23
C VAL A 347 -9.44 -1.23 7.94
N ILE A 348 -10.73 -1.39 8.12
CA ILE A 348 -11.72 -0.40 7.67
C ILE A 348 -11.67 0.88 8.50
N LEU A 349 -11.55 0.78 9.83
CA LEU A 349 -11.63 1.96 10.71
C LEU A 349 -10.28 2.61 11.02
N VAL A 350 -9.18 1.91 10.84
CA VAL A 350 -7.85 2.44 11.16
C VAL A 350 -6.98 2.55 9.91
N LEU A 351 -6.76 1.44 9.21
CA LEU A 351 -5.79 1.43 8.12
C LEU A 351 -6.29 2.07 6.83
N MET A 352 -7.59 1.96 6.51
CA MET A 352 -8.12 2.61 5.30
C MET A 352 -8.12 4.15 5.40
N PRO A 353 -8.46 4.79 6.52
CA PRO A 353 -8.25 6.23 6.69
C PRO A 353 -6.78 6.65 6.57
N ILE A 354 -5.86 5.88 7.16
CA ILE A 354 -4.42 6.13 7.00
C ILE A 354 -4.00 5.97 5.53
N ALA A 355 -4.46 4.91 4.88
CA ALA A 355 -4.17 4.67 3.48
C ALA A 355 -4.72 5.77 2.56
N ALA A 356 -5.89 6.34 2.86
CA ALA A 356 -6.44 7.48 2.14
C ALA A 356 -5.45 8.67 2.15
N CYS A 357 -4.87 8.96 3.32
CA CYS A 357 -3.85 10.00 3.44
C CYS A 357 -2.56 9.62 2.70
N VAL A 358 -2.12 8.38 2.84
CA VAL A 358 -0.88 7.87 2.24
C VAL A 358 -0.89 7.95 0.72
N VAL A 359 -1.94 7.47 0.07
CA VAL A 359 -2.02 7.47 -1.40
C VAL A 359 -2.28 8.86 -2.00
N ALA A 360 -2.86 9.77 -1.21
CA ALA A 360 -3.14 11.13 -1.63
C ALA A 360 -1.98 12.10 -1.35
N SER A 361 -1.09 11.76 -0.42
CA SER A 361 -0.04 12.64 0.12
C SER A 361 0.80 13.32 -0.96
N GLY A 362 1.29 12.56 -1.93
CA GLY A 362 2.12 13.10 -3.01
C GLY A 362 1.38 14.12 -3.87
N GLY A 363 0.08 13.91 -4.13
CA GLY A 363 -0.75 14.85 -4.87
C GLY A 363 -0.99 16.15 -4.11
N TRP A 364 -1.30 16.08 -2.80
CA TRP A 364 -1.48 17.26 -1.96
C TRP A 364 -0.20 18.07 -1.84
N VAL A 365 0.92 17.39 -1.57
CA VAL A 365 2.23 18.03 -1.44
C VAL A 365 2.65 18.68 -2.76
N ALA A 366 2.56 17.95 -3.88
CA ALA A 366 2.89 18.52 -5.19
C ALA A 366 2.04 19.74 -5.50
N LYS A 367 0.74 19.72 -5.19
CA LYS A 367 -0.15 20.87 -5.41
C LYS A 367 0.24 22.08 -4.57
N ALA A 368 0.56 21.90 -3.31
CA ALA A 368 1.04 22.95 -2.43
C ALA A 368 2.37 23.53 -2.92
N MET A 369 3.31 22.67 -3.37
CA MET A 369 4.60 23.10 -3.92
C MET A 369 4.46 23.88 -5.23
N VAL A 370 3.53 23.48 -6.09
CA VAL A 370 3.21 24.26 -7.32
C VAL A 370 2.66 25.64 -6.95
N HIS A 371 1.75 25.74 -5.98
CA HIS A 371 1.21 27.01 -5.52
C HIS A 371 2.23 27.88 -4.78
N ALA A 372 3.21 27.26 -4.14
CA ALA A 372 4.35 27.97 -3.54
C ALA A 372 5.39 28.43 -4.58
N GLY A 373 5.21 28.10 -5.87
CA GLY A 373 6.15 28.42 -6.94
C GLY A 373 7.44 27.57 -6.94
N ILE A 374 7.45 26.44 -6.21
CA ILE A 374 8.59 25.52 -6.10
C ILE A 374 8.61 24.55 -7.27
N LEU A 375 7.45 24.00 -7.63
CA LEU A 375 7.27 23.15 -8.80
C LEU A 375 6.54 23.92 -9.92
N PRO A 376 6.75 23.52 -11.19
CA PRO A 376 6.16 24.20 -12.33
C PRO A 376 4.63 24.07 -12.36
N GLY A 377 3.97 25.11 -12.87
CA GLY A 377 2.50 25.18 -12.91
C GLY A 377 1.84 24.24 -13.92
N ASP A 378 2.60 23.75 -14.90
CA ASP A 378 2.19 22.84 -15.97
C ASP A 378 2.38 21.33 -15.62
N LEU A 379 2.72 21.04 -14.35
CA LEU A 379 2.91 19.68 -13.87
C LEU A 379 1.69 18.78 -14.14
N GLN A 380 1.91 17.68 -14.83
CA GLN A 380 0.86 16.73 -15.11
C GLN A 380 0.44 15.98 -13.84
N ALA A 381 -0.87 15.86 -13.62
CA ALA A 381 -1.40 15.25 -12.41
C ALA A 381 -0.97 13.77 -12.23
N ASP A 382 -0.74 13.04 -13.32
CA ASP A 382 -0.27 11.64 -13.30
C ASP A 382 1.17 11.50 -12.81
N GLU A 383 1.98 12.55 -12.91
CA GLU A 383 3.40 12.58 -12.55
C GLU A 383 3.63 13.23 -11.17
N ALA A 384 2.59 13.89 -10.64
CA ALA A 384 2.68 14.70 -9.42
C ALA A 384 3.33 13.97 -8.23
N PHE A 385 2.95 12.70 -8.01
CA PHE A 385 3.53 11.89 -6.94
C PHE A 385 5.03 11.67 -7.13
N PHE A 386 5.43 11.28 -8.34
CA PHE A 386 6.82 10.91 -8.63
C PHE A 386 7.74 12.11 -8.59
N ILE A 387 7.31 13.23 -9.17
CA ILE A 387 8.09 14.46 -9.20
C ILE A 387 8.23 15.07 -7.82
N ALA A 388 7.15 15.10 -7.01
CA ALA A 388 7.24 15.54 -5.63
C ALA A 388 8.13 14.61 -4.79
N SER A 389 8.05 13.30 -5.02
CA SER A 389 8.89 12.32 -4.33
C SER A 389 10.36 12.46 -4.69
N ASP A 390 10.69 12.60 -5.98
CA ASP A 390 12.06 12.80 -6.45
C ASP A 390 12.64 14.12 -5.92
N PHE A 391 11.82 15.17 -5.89
CA PHE A 391 12.22 16.48 -5.38
C PHE A 391 12.50 16.47 -3.87
N LEU A 392 11.67 15.79 -3.08
CA LEU A 392 11.77 15.76 -1.62
C LEU A 392 12.71 14.69 -1.09
N SER A 393 12.90 13.61 -1.85
CA SER A 393 13.70 12.49 -1.44
C SER A 393 15.16 12.66 -1.84
N ARG A 394 16.04 12.05 -1.06
CA ARG A 394 17.48 12.01 -1.35
C ARG A 394 17.86 10.71 -2.02
N PRO A 395 19.01 10.66 -2.68
CA PRO A 395 19.56 9.40 -3.20
C PRO A 395 19.56 8.30 -2.13
N GLY A 396 18.95 7.16 -2.44
CA GLY A 396 18.77 6.02 -1.54
C GLY A 396 17.46 6.01 -0.75
N VAL A 397 16.59 7.03 -0.95
CA VAL A 397 15.29 7.14 -0.25
C VAL A 397 14.12 7.29 -1.25
N PHE A 398 14.40 7.67 -2.47
CA PHE A 398 13.42 7.84 -3.54
C PHE A 398 12.68 6.56 -3.95
#